data_f14e3246b3690ed142e5ebdb2b0a0079
#
_entry.id   f14e3246b3690ed142e5ebdb2b0a0079
#
_cell.length_a   1.000
_cell.length_b   1.000
_cell.length_c   1.000
_cell.angle_alpha   90.00
_cell.angle_beta   90.00
_cell.angle_gamma   90.00
#
_symmetry.space_group_name_H-M   'P 1'
#
loop_
_entity.id
_entity.type
_entity.pdbx_description
1 polymer ?
#
loop_
_entity_poly.entity_id
_entity_poly.type
_entity_poly.pdbx_seq_one_letter_code
_entity_poly.pdbx_strand_id
1 'polypeptide(L)'
;MKNKFYIFLIRCCTATLVLFFLIATAQAQLPQERQLADQYFNNAEFDKAEPLYDKLMDKDPFGVYPQYFRCLLGLKEYDKTEKLVKKMIRKQPDNPSLSVDLGYVYQLQGQEEKAKQQYDKTIKSLKADQNQIIILANAFLQRQQADYAIQTYLEGKKLMKGVYPFFFETADAYYQKGDLAKMIDEYLDAVADNPSSQQTILNILQSRIGFDPDNSRNDYLRTSLLRRIQKNPDQTEFSEMLIWLFIQQKDFDSALIQAKALDKRQKGDGSRIMSLGSLAASNLNYDAAIKSYQYVIEKGSDNANYINARMELLNTLNRKVTESNSYSMEDLYKLKKDYLSTLSELGRGARTATLVKGLAHLQAFYLDQPDSAIDNLEAAIDFPGIGKQVQADCKLELGDVYLFTGNVWDSDLLYAQVDKDFKHDALGQEAKFRGARLDYFRGDFMWALGQLDVLKTATSQLIANDALALSLLISDNMGLDSNMDALMLYSKADLLNYRNKNDDALATLDTLLKQFPTHSLVDDAWFKMATIMDQRRNWQTEDSLYNLILQKDSSSVLADDALYRRANLYETKLNDRSKAMDLYEELLVKYPGSLFVVEARKRYRSLRGDVVN
;
A
#
# COMPACT_ATOMS: atom_id res chain seq x y z
N MET A 1 85.82 34.54 9.16
CA MET A 1 85.03 33.79 8.19
C MET A 1 83.72 33.21 8.72
N LYS A 2 83.60 32.75 9.96
CA LYS A 2 82.41 32.12 10.53
C LYS A 2 81.16 33.06 10.56
N ASN A 3 81.31 34.35 10.86
CA ASN A 3 80.14 35.26 10.96
C ASN A 3 79.50 35.62 9.62
N LYS A 4 80.24 35.66 8.51
CA LYS A 4 79.66 35.92 7.18
C LYS A 4 78.84 34.73 6.65
N PHE A 5 79.20 33.51 7.04
CA PHE A 5 78.51 32.29 6.66
C PHE A 5 77.18 32.16 7.40
N TYR A 6 77.15 32.50 8.68
CA TYR A 6 75.87 32.52 9.48
C TYR A 6 74.88 33.55 8.96
N ILE A 7 75.35 34.74 8.57
CA ILE A 7 74.45 35.78 8.02
C ILE A 7 73.90 35.37 6.64
N PHE A 8 74.70 34.66 5.82
CA PHE A 8 74.25 34.12 4.55
C PHE A 8 73.23 32.99 4.70
N LEU A 9 73.43 32.07 5.68
CA LEU A 9 72.50 31.01 6.00
C LEU A 9 71.14 31.56 6.52
N ILE A 10 71.17 32.56 7.37
CA ILE A 10 69.99 33.21 7.88
C ILE A 10 69.20 33.91 6.76
N ARG A 11 69.88 34.58 5.81
CA ARG A 11 69.23 35.20 4.66
C ARG A 11 68.66 34.18 3.68
N CYS A 12 69.28 33.05 3.47
CA CYS A 12 68.72 31.95 2.69
C CYS A 12 67.50 31.31 3.36
N CYS A 13 67.55 31.08 4.65
CA CYS A 13 66.41 30.54 5.43
C CYS A 13 65.23 31.52 5.49
N THR A 14 65.47 32.83 5.62
CA THR A 14 64.38 33.82 5.59
C THR A 14 63.79 33.94 4.20
N ALA A 15 64.59 33.90 3.12
CA ALA A 15 64.08 33.91 1.74
C ALA A 15 63.26 32.68 1.42
N THR A 16 63.69 31.49 1.87
CA THR A 16 62.88 30.23 1.70
C THR A 16 61.63 30.25 2.55
N LEU A 17 61.64 30.81 3.77
CA LEU A 17 60.44 30.94 4.61
C LEU A 17 59.42 31.92 4.00
N VAL A 18 59.89 33.05 3.48
CA VAL A 18 59.04 34.04 2.79
C VAL A 18 58.45 33.44 1.49
N LEU A 19 59.22 32.65 0.74
CA LEU A 19 58.73 31.99 -0.46
C LEU A 19 57.68 30.91 -0.10
N PHE A 20 57.91 30.17 0.99
CA PHE A 20 56.95 29.16 1.51
C PHE A 20 55.67 29.81 2.02
N PHE A 21 55.76 30.96 2.70
CA PHE A 21 54.61 31.73 3.13
C PHE A 21 53.79 32.33 1.97
N LEU A 22 54.45 32.80 0.90
CA LEU A 22 53.80 33.27 -0.31
C LEU A 22 53.11 32.15 -1.10
N ILE A 23 53.69 30.96 -1.14
CA ILE A 23 53.06 29.77 -1.78
C ILE A 23 51.88 29.29 -0.93
N ALA A 24 51.98 29.27 0.41
CA ALA A 24 50.92 28.84 1.30
C ALA A 24 49.72 29.82 1.27
N THR A 25 49.95 31.12 1.19
CA THR A 25 48.87 32.12 1.03
C THR A 25 48.21 32.06 -0.34
N ALA A 26 48.95 31.75 -1.41
CA ALA A 26 48.38 31.55 -2.73
C ALA A 26 47.51 30.30 -2.84
N GLN A 27 47.85 29.20 -2.12
CA GLN A 27 47.04 27.99 -2.06
C GLN A 27 45.79 28.16 -1.16
N ALA A 28 45.83 29.02 -0.14
CA ALA A 28 44.68 29.31 0.73
C ALA A 28 43.66 30.29 0.08
N GLN A 29 44.08 31.12 -0.88
CA GLN A 29 43.19 32.04 -1.60
C GLN A 29 42.28 31.37 -2.63
N LEU A 30 42.70 30.29 -3.26
CA LEU A 30 41.91 29.53 -4.25
C LEU A 30 40.58 28.99 -3.69
N PRO A 31 40.54 28.36 -2.50
CA PRO A 31 39.29 27.90 -1.92
C PRO A 31 38.33 29.06 -1.59
N GLN A 32 38.82 30.18 -1.13
CA GLN A 32 37.99 31.35 -0.78
C GLN A 32 37.39 32.05 -2.00
N GLU A 33 38.20 32.29 -3.05
CA GLU A 33 37.70 32.87 -4.30
C GLU A 33 36.65 31.96 -4.97
N ARG A 34 36.83 30.64 -4.90
CA ARG A 34 35.86 29.68 -5.42
C ARG A 34 34.57 29.68 -4.61
N GLN A 35 34.66 29.64 -3.27
CA GLN A 35 33.47 29.70 -2.41
C GLN A 35 32.66 30.97 -2.66
N LEU A 36 33.32 32.11 -2.83
CA LEU A 36 32.65 33.38 -3.13
C LEU A 36 31.96 33.34 -4.51
N ALA A 37 32.65 32.81 -5.54
CA ALA A 37 32.06 32.64 -6.86
C ALA A 37 30.85 31.71 -6.85
N ASP A 38 30.95 30.58 -6.15
CA ASP A 38 29.87 29.60 -5.99
C ASP A 38 28.70 30.22 -5.17
N GLN A 39 28.96 31.05 -4.16
CA GLN A 39 27.94 31.78 -3.41
C GLN A 39 27.17 32.76 -4.30
N TYR A 40 27.84 33.59 -5.08
CA TYR A 40 27.20 34.49 -6.05
C TYR A 40 26.40 33.70 -7.10
N PHE A 41 26.96 32.62 -7.60
CA PHE A 41 26.28 31.75 -8.55
C PHE A 41 24.98 31.16 -7.96
N ASN A 42 25.02 30.63 -6.72
CA ASN A 42 23.87 30.07 -6.04
C ASN A 42 22.79 31.12 -5.73
N ASN A 43 23.19 32.38 -5.53
CA ASN A 43 22.28 33.51 -5.36
C ASN A 43 21.76 34.08 -6.71
N ALA A 44 22.11 33.45 -7.85
CA ALA A 44 21.82 33.92 -9.21
C ALA A 44 22.40 35.31 -9.53
N GLU A 45 23.43 35.77 -8.78
CA GLU A 45 24.18 37.00 -9.01
C GLU A 45 25.30 36.72 -10.01
N PHE A 46 24.92 36.32 -11.25
CA PHE A 46 25.84 35.83 -12.27
C PHE A 46 26.87 36.89 -12.74
N ASP A 47 26.50 38.15 -12.74
CA ASP A 47 27.35 39.30 -13.04
C ASP A 47 28.53 39.43 -12.07
N LYS A 48 28.35 39.07 -10.80
CA LYS A 48 29.39 39.07 -9.77
C LYS A 48 30.20 37.76 -9.76
N ALA A 49 29.56 36.63 -10.10
CA ALA A 49 30.23 35.33 -10.18
C ALA A 49 31.17 35.21 -11.37
N GLU A 50 30.80 35.80 -12.51
CA GLU A 50 31.49 35.70 -13.79
C GLU A 50 32.97 36.08 -13.70
N PRO A 51 33.38 37.31 -13.24
CA PRO A 51 34.76 37.70 -13.19
C PRO A 51 35.61 36.83 -12.25
N LEU A 52 35.01 36.26 -11.25
CA LEU A 52 35.68 35.35 -10.30
C LEU A 52 35.96 34.01 -11.00
N TYR A 53 34.94 33.45 -11.69
CA TYR A 53 35.13 32.22 -12.44
C TYR A 53 36.14 32.39 -13.59
N ASP A 54 36.13 33.51 -14.30
CA ASP A 54 37.11 33.78 -15.38
C ASP A 54 38.55 33.74 -14.84
N LYS A 55 38.82 34.39 -13.71
CA LYS A 55 40.12 34.34 -13.02
C LYS A 55 40.49 32.94 -12.55
N LEU A 56 39.51 32.16 -12.02
CA LEU A 56 39.73 30.80 -11.53
C LEU A 56 39.98 29.81 -12.66
N MET A 57 39.48 30.06 -13.90
CA MET A 57 39.68 29.22 -15.08
C MET A 57 41.16 29.09 -15.50
N ASP A 58 42.03 30.01 -15.11
CA ASP A 58 43.46 29.89 -15.41
C ASP A 58 44.20 28.98 -14.42
N LYS A 59 43.64 28.85 -13.21
CA LYS A 59 44.22 28.05 -12.10
C LYS A 59 43.63 26.62 -12.05
N ASP A 60 42.32 26.49 -12.17
CA ASP A 60 41.58 25.22 -12.12
C ASP A 60 40.51 25.14 -13.23
N PRO A 61 40.91 24.98 -14.48
CA PRO A 61 39.95 25.00 -15.60
C PRO A 61 38.92 23.87 -15.55
N PHE A 62 39.27 22.71 -15.01
CA PHE A 62 38.39 21.55 -15.02
C PHE A 62 37.37 21.59 -13.89
N GLY A 63 37.78 22.02 -12.70
CA GLY A 63 36.88 22.13 -11.56
C GLY A 63 35.90 23.30 -11.66
N VAL A 64 36.28 24.37 -12.40
CA VAL A 64 35.49 25.60 -12.50
C VAL A 64 34.57 25.62 -13.74
N TYR A 65 34.91 24.89 -14.79
CA TYR A 65 34.20 24.90 -16.08
C TYR A 65 32.67 24.71 -15.94
N PRO A 66 32.14 23.72 -15.17
CA PRO A 66 30.70 23.47 -15.15
C PRO A 66 29.90 24.66 -14.62
N GLN A 67 30.37 25.32 -13.57
CA GLN A 67 29.71 26.48 -12.97
C GLN A 67 29.87 27.71 -13.83
N TYR A 68 31.07 27.93 -14.37
CA TYR A 68 31.33 29.07 -15.25
C TYR A 68 30.50 29.00 -16.54
N PHE A 69 30.42 27.81 -17.15
CA PHE A 69 29.54 27.57 -18.30
C PHE A 69 28.09 27.96 -18.01
N ARG A 70 27.53 27.50 -16.86
CA ARG A 70 26.17 27.83 -16.46
C ARG A 70 26.00 29.33 -16.13
N CYS A 71 27.01 29.94 -15.55
CA CYS A 71 27.02 31.37 -15.24
C CYS A 71 26.90 32.21 -16.51
N LEU A 72 27.71 31.91 -17.52
CA LEU A 72 27.66 32.58 -18.81
C LEU A 72 26.36 32.37 -19.57
N LEU A 73 25.75 31.17 -19.44
CA LEU A 73 24.42 30.90 -19.98
C LEU A 73 23.34 31.74 -19.26
N GLY A 74 23.45 31.92 -17.95
CA GLY A 74 22.57 32.78 -17.17
C GLY A 74 22.63 34.23 -17.58
N LEU A 75 23.82 34.71 -17.93
CA LEU A 75 24.07 36.05 -18.47
C LEU A 75 23.73 36.19 -19.98
N LYS A 76 23.41 35.09 -20.65
CA LYS A 76 23.17 35.01 -22.10
C LYS A 76 24.39 35.46 -22.95
N GLU A 77 25.60 35.34 -22.39
CA GLU A 77 26.87 35.68 -23.07
C GLU A 77 27.33 34.51 -23.95
N TYR A 78 26.53 34.16 -24.97
CA TYR A 78 26.73 32.95 -25.79
C TYR A 78 28.05 32.96 -26.56
N ASP A 79 28.52 34.12 -27.06
CA ASP A 79 29.81 34.23 -27.77
C ASP A 79 31.00 33.96 -26.85
N LYS A 80 30.93 34.40 -25.60
CA LYS A 80 31.94 34.11 -24.58
C LYS A 80 31.91 32.66 -24.18
N THR A 81 30.70 32.11 -24.04
CA THR A 81 30.48 30.69 -23.75
C THR A 81 31.06 29.81 -24.86
N GLU A 82 30.84 30.15 -26.13
CA GLU A 82 31.42 29.44 -27.27
C GLU A 82 32.95 29.41 -27.20
N LYS A 83 33.60 30.56 -26.95
CA LYS A 83 35.05 30.64 -26.79
C LYS A 83 35.56 29.79 -25.64
N LEU A 84 34.87 29.82 -24.50
CA LEU A 84 35.15 28.99 -23.31
C LEU A 84 35.12 27.50 -23.68
N VAL A 85 34.01 27.03 -24.26
CA VAL A 85 33.85 25.63 -24.64
C VAL A 85 34.93 25.18 -25.64
N LYS A 86 35.23 26.02 -26.67
CA LYS A 86 36.30 25.72 -27.62
C LYS A 86 37.68 25.67 -26.96
N LYS A 87 37.96 26.53 -25.96
CA LYS A 87 39.18 26.46 -25.14
C LYS A 87 39.26 25.13 -24.39
N MET A 88 38.14 24.66 -23.83
CA MET A 88 38.09 23.41 -23.10
C MET A 88 38.21 22.17 -24.00
N ILE A 89 37.59 22.16 -25.17
CA ILE A 89 37.76 21.08 -26.18
C ILE A 89 39.24 20.89 -26.55
N ARG A 90 40.00 21.98 -26.70
CA ARG A 90 41.43 21.88 -26.98
C ARG A 90 42.24 21.30 -25.82
N LYS A 91 41.80 21.53 -24.56
CA LYS A 91 42.45 20.99 -23.37
C LYS A 91 42.05 19.52 -23.08
N GLN A 92 40.86 19.14 -23.48
CA GLN A 92 40.31 17.79 -23.30
C GLN A 92 39.63 17.29 -24.58
N PRO A 93 40.38 16.95 -25.62
CA PRO A 93 39.83 16.54 -26.91
C PRO A 93 39.04 15.23 -26.84
N ASP A 94 39.33 14.37 -25.85
CA ASP A 94 38.66 13.07 -25.65
C ASP A 94 37.41 13.16 -24.80
N ASN A 95 37.01 14.34 -24.33
CA ASN A 95 35.79 14.53 -23.56
C ASN A 95 34.60 14.90 -24.46
N PRO A 96 33.71 13.96 -24.80
CA PRO A 96 32.65 14.21 -25.76
C PRO A 96 31.56 15.15 -25.21
N SER A 97 31.44 15.31 -23.88
CA SER A 97 30.46 16.22 -23.27
C SER A 97 30.68 17.68 -23.67
N LEU A 98 31.93 18.09 -23.86
CA LEU A 98 32.27 19.44 -24.31
C LEU A 98 31.78 19.72 -25.75
N SER A 99 31.75 18.70 -26.60
CA SER A 99 31.18 18.79 -27.93
C SER A 99 29.66 18.95 -27.93
N VAL A 100 28.99 18.36 -26.96
CA VAL A 100 27.56 18.59 -26.73
C VAL A 100 27.32 20.01 -26.23
N ASP A 101 28.12 20.48 -25.27
CA ASP A 101 28.04 21.88 -24.80
C ASP A 101 28.20 22.88 -25.94
N LEU A 102 29.13 22.64 -26.91
CA LEU A 102 29.31 23.50 -28.07
C LEU A 102 28.05 23.51 -28.96
N GLY A 103 27.49 22.35 -29.25
CA GLY A 103 26.25 22.25 -30.01
C GLY A 103 25.07 22.97 -29.31
N TYR A 104 25.00 22.84 -27.98
CA TYR A 104 23.97 23.53 -27.20
C TYR A 104 24.13 25.07 -27.26
N VAL A 105 25.36 25.58 -27.22
CA VAL A 105 25.60 27.01 -27.39
C VAL A 105 25.17 27.48 -28.78
N TYR A 106 25.46 26.73 -29.84
CA TYR A 106 24.98 27.05 -31.20
C TYR A 106 23.45 27.10 -31.26
N GLN A 107 22.77 26.17 -30.58
CA GLN A 107 21.32 26.17 -30.50
C GLN A 107 20.78 27.44 -29.82
N LEU A 108 21.38 27.83 -28.68
CA LEU A 108 21.01 29.06 -27.96
C LEU A 108 21.31 30.35 -28.76
N GLN A 109 22.29 30.31 -29.70
CA GLN A 109 22.56 31.38 -30.66
C GLN A 109 21.59 31.38 -31.86
N GLY A 110 20.63 30.45 -31.94
CA GLY A 110 19.73 30.28 -33.08
C GLY A 110 20.37 29.64 -34.31
N GLN A 111 21.55 29.02 -34.16
CA GLN A 111 22.34 28.39 -35.26
C GLN A 111 22.02 26.89 -35.33
N GLU A 112 20.75 26.53 -35.54
CA GLU A 112 20.22 25.16 -35.45
C GLU A 112 21.00 24.16 -36.36
N GLU A 113 21.32 24.55 -37.59
CA GLU A 113 22.08 23.69 -38.52
C GLU A 113 23.50 23.38 -38.02
N LYS A 114 24.17 24.35 -37.39
CA LYS A 114 25.48 24.11 -36.80
C LYS A 114 25.39 23.25 -35.56
N ALA A 115 24.38 23.46 -34.74
CA ALA A 115 24.12 22.60 -33.56
C ALA A 115 23.93 21.15 -33.99
N LYS A 116 23.06 20.91 -34.97
CA LYS A 116 22.78 19.58 -35.50
C LYS A 116 24.05 18.93 -36.08
N GLN A 117 24.81 19.67 -36.94
CA GLN A 117 26.06 19.16 -37.48
C GLN A 117 27.06 18.79 -36.38
N GLN A 118 27.15 19.60 -35.32
CA GLN A 118 28.03 19.33 -34.18
C GLN A 118 27.60 18.07 -33.44
N TYR A 119 26.29 17.90 -33.15
CA TYR A 119 25.75 16.73 -32.49
C TYR A 119 25.95 15.45 -33.31
N ASP A 120 25.59 15.48 -34.59
CA ASP A 120 25.76 14.34 -35.52
C ASP A 120 27.22 13.93 -35.65
N LYS A 121 28.13 14.91 -35.76
CA LYS A 121 29.58 14.67 -35.79
C LYS A 121 30.07 13.98 -34.52
N THR A 122 29.58 14.42 -33.36
CA THR A 122 29.99 13.88 -32.08
C THR A 122 29.49 12.42 -31.91
N ILE A 123 28.25 12.11 -32.29
CA ILE A 123 27.72 10.74 -32.26
C ILE A 123 28.49 9.84 -33.25
N LYS A 124 28.79 10.30 -34.46
CA LYS A 124 29.57 9.55 -35.44
C LYS A 124 31.01 9.26 -35.01
N SER A 125 31.57 10.04 -34.08
CA SER A 125 32.94 9.83 -33.58
C SER A 125 33.00 8.81 -32.42
N LEU A 126 31.86 8.24 -31.99
CA LEU A 126 31.81 7.24 -30.94
C LEU A 126 32.64 6.00 -31.28
N LYS A 127 33.27 5.45 -30.26
CA LYS A 127 33.97 4.17 -30.31
C LYS A 127 33.17 3.13 -29.52
N ALA A 128 33.51 1.85 -29.66
CA ALA A 128 32.93 0.75 -28.90
C ALA A 128 33.45 0.78 -27.46
N ASP A 129 33.05 1.79 -26.70
CA ASP A 129 33.39 2.01 -25.31
C ASP A 129 32.11 2.38 -24.53
N GLN A 130 31.69 1.51 -23.63
CA GLN A 130 30.46 1.65 -22.86
C GLN A 130 30.43 2.97 -22.07
N ASN A 131 31.55 3.32 -21.41
CA ASN A 131 31.61 4.52 -20.58
C ASN A 131 31.49 5.79 -21.40
N GLN A 132 32.21 5.87 -22.56
CA GLN A 132 32.11 7.01 -23.44
C GLN A 132 30.72 7.21 -24.02
N ILE A 133 30.02 6.12 -24.38
CA ILE A 133 28.65 6.16 -24.86
C ILE A 133 27.70 6.71 -23.77
N ILE A 134 27.82 6.21 -22.54
CA ILE A 134 27.00 6.67 -21.39
C ILE A 134 27.29 8.15 -21.07
N ILE A 135 28.58 8.55 -21.06
CA ILE A 135 28.96 9.95 -20.80
C ILE A 135 28.36 10.87 -21.85
N LEU A 136 28.46 10.51 -23.13
CA LEU A 136 27.93 11.33 -24.22
C LEU A 136 26.41 11.45 -24.15
N ALA A 137 25.71 10.33 -23.97
CA ALA A 137 24.24 10.33 -23.87
C ALA A 137 23.76 11.15 -22.67
N ASN A 138 24.42 11.00 -21.51
CA ASN A 138 24.10 11.79 -20.31
C ASN A 138 24.36 13.29 -20.53
N ALA A 139 25.39 13.67 -21.30
CA ALA A 139 25.61 15.06 -21.66
C ALA A 139 24.43 15.62 -22.48
N PHE A 140 23.89 14.85 -23.42
CA PHE A 140 22.68 15.23 -24.16
C PHE A 140 21.45 15.35 -23.21
N LEU A 141 21.24 14.40 -22.31
CA LEU A 141 20.12 14.46 -21.34
C LEU A 141 20.21 15.70 -20.43
N GLN A 142 21.41 16.05 -19.97
CA GLN A 142 21.64 17.27 -19.18
C GLN A 142 21.28 18.56 -19.93
N ARG A 143 21.35 18.54 -21.27
CA ARG A 143 20.94 19.64 -22.13
C ARG A 143 19.51 19.49 -22.68
N GLN A 144 18.70 18.58 -22.12
CA GLN A 144 17.33 18.29 -22.55
C GLN A 144 17.21 17.83 -24.00
N GLN A 145 18.26 17.21 -24.51
CA GLN A 145 18.36 16.69 -25.88
C GLN A 145 18.12 15.17 -25.90
N ALA A 146 16.95 14.74 -25.42
CA ALA A 146 16.65 13.32 -25.25
C ALA A 146 16.73 12.52 -26.57
N ASP A 147 16.36 13.11 -27.70
CA ASP A 147 16.46 12.45 -29.01
C ASP A 147 17.91 12.09 -29.40
N TYR A 148 18.85 12.99 -29.16
CA TYR A 148 20.28 12.73 -29.41
C TYR A 148 20.87 11.75 -28.40
N ALA A 149 20.38 11.74 -27.14
CA ALA A 149 20.76 10.73 -26.16
C ALA A 149 20.32 9.33 -26.61
N ILE A 150 19.07 9.19 -27.04
CA ILE A 150 18.52 7.94 -27.59
C ILE A 150 19.32 7.49 -28.80
N GLN A 151 19.59 8.41 -29.75
CA GLN A 151 20.41 8.11 -30.93
C GLN A 151 21.83 7.65 -30.54
N THR A 152 22.41 8.26 -29.50
CA THR A 152 23.71 7.85 -28.94
C THR A 152 23.70 6.43 -28.43
N TYR A 153 22.69 6.03 -27.63
CA TYR A 153 22.55 4.67 -27.14
C TYR A 153 22.29 3.66 -28.26
N LEU A 154 21.44 4.00 -29.23
CA LEU A 154 21.17 3.15 -30.39
C LEU A 154 22.42 2.91 -31.25
N GLU A 155 23.25 3.95 -31.45
CA GLU A 155 24.52 3.80 -32.14
C GLU A 155 25.53 3.01 -31.28
N GLY A 156 25.57 3.27 -29.99
CA GLY A 156 26.34 2.51 -29.01
C GLY A 156 26.01 1.03 -29.04
N LYS A 157 24.74 0.66 -29.07
CA LYS A 157 24.27 -0.74 -29.17
C LYS A 157 24.84 -1.43 -30.41
N LYS A 158 24.88 -0.74 -31.56
CA LYS A 158 25.48 -1.27 -32.81
C LYS A 158 26.99 -1.45 -32.66
N LEU A 159 27.69 -0.45 -32.13
CA LEU A 159 29.14 -0.48 -31.94
C LEU A 159 29.59 -1.57 -31.00
N MET A 160 28.85 -1.76 -29.89
CA MET A 160 29.09 -2.80 -28.87
C MET A 160 28.74 -4.20 -29.32
N LYS A 161 28.08 -4.37 -30.48
CA LYS A 161 27.71 -5.67 -31.08
C LYS A 161 27.01 -6.63 -30.08
N GLY A 162 26.15 -6.10 -29.26
CA GLY A 162 25.37 -6.89 -28.28
C GLY A 162 26.08 -7.22 -26.96
N VAL A 163 27.33 -6.81 -26.76
CA VAL A 163 28.03 -6.98 -25.48
C VAL A 163 27.36 -6.20 -24.35
N TYR A 164 26.84 -5.00 -24.68
CA TYR A 164 26.03 -4.20 -23.76
C TYR A 164 24.92 -3.48 -24.54
N PRO A 165 23.64 -3.83 -24.33
CA PRO A 165 22.52 -3.37 -25.16
C PRO A 165 21.91 -2.02 -24.76
N PHE A 166 22.32 -1.41 -23.65
CA PHE A 166 21.86 -0.11 -23.12
C PHE A 166 20.34 -0.02 -22.89
N PHE A 167 19.66 -1.13 -22.58
CA PHE A 167 18.20 -1.16 -22.44
C PHE A 167 17.70 -0.20 -21.35
N PHE A 168 18.33 -0.22 -20.17
CA PHE A 168 17.91 0.62 -19.04
C PHE A 168 18.14 2.10 -19.34
N GLU A 169 19.31 2.44 -19.88
CA GLU A 169 19.68 3.82 -20.19
C GLU A 169 18.81 4.37 -21.33
N THR A 170 18.52 3.56 -22.33
CA THR A 170 17.64 3.95 -23.45
C THR A 170 16.20 4.14 -22.95
N ALA A 171 15.71 3.23 -22.09
CA ALA A 171 14.40 3.38 -21.47
C ALA A 171 14.30 4.66 -20.63
N ASP A 172 15.34 5.00 -19.86
CA ASP A 172 15.40 6.24 -19.09
C ASP A 172 15.38 7.48 -19.98
N ALA A 173 16.05 7.43 -21.12
CA ALA A 173 16.03 8.53 -22.10
C ALA A 173 14.64 8.68 -22.74
N TYR A 174 13.95 7.57 -23.06
CA TYR A 174 12.57 7.62 -23.53
C TYR A 174 11.61 8.15 -22.46
N TYR A 175 11.81 7.78 -21.20
CA TYR A 175 11.03 8.32 -20.09
C TYR A 175 11.18 9.84 -19.96
N GLN A 176 12.42 10.37 -20.03
CA GLN A 176 12.68 11.81 -20.02
C GLN A 176 12.07 12.53 -21.24
N LYS A 177 12.01 11.86 -22.38
CA LYS A 177 11.33 12.36 -23.59
C LYS A 177 9.80 12.37 -23.44
N GLY A 178 9.23 11.60 -22.50
CA GLY A 178 7.80 11.38 -22.36
C GLY A 178 7.24 10.26 -23.27
N ASP A 179 8.09 9.50 -23.96
CA ASP A 179 7.70 8.38 -24.83
C ASP A 179 7.62 7.08 -23.99
N LEU A 180 6.53 6.97 -23.23
CA LEU A 180 6.33 5.86 -22.28
C LEU A 180 6.16 4.51 -23.00
N ALA A 181 5.62 4.50 -24.22
CA ALA A 181 5.46 3.29 -25.00
C ALA A 181 6.83 2.66 -25.33
N LYS A 182 7.77 3.46 -25.83
CA LYS A 182 9.12 2.98 -26.13
C LYS A 182 9.92 2.66 -24.87
N MET A 183 9.73 3.43 -23.77
CA MET A 183 10.30 3.08 -22.48
C MET A 183 9.87 1.67 -22.06
N ILE A 184 8.58 1.33 -22.16
CA ILE A 184 8.05 0.01 -21.83
C ILE A 184 8.70 -1.06 -22.73
N ASP A 185 8.79 -0.81 -24.04
CA ASP A 185 9.38 -1.78 -24.97
C ASP A 185 10.85 -2.08 -24.64
N GLU A 186 11.67 -1.06 -24.35
CA GLU A 186 13.08 -1.26 -23.96
C GLU A 186 13.20 -2.07 -22.65
N TYR A 187 12.35 -1.83 -21.64
CA TYR A 187 12.35 -2.63 -20.42
C TYR A 187 11.93 -4.08 -20.70
N LEU A 188 10.93 -4.29 -21.54
CA LEU A 188 10.53 -5.64 -21.90
C LEU A 188 11.59 -6.37 -22.76
N ASP A 189 12.35 -5.64 -23.57
CA ASP A 189 13.49 -6.18 -24.29
C ASP A 189 14.64 -6.54 -23.35
N ALA A 190 14.84 -5.77 -22.27
CA ALA A 190 15.78 -6.12 -21.22
C ALA A 190 15.40 -7.44 -20.50
N VAL A 191 14.10 -7.69 -20.24
CA VAL A 191 13.63 -8.97 -19.70
C VAL A 191 13.85 -10.10 -20.70
N ALA A 192 13.65 -9.82 -22.02
CA ALA A 192 13.87 -10.81 -23.06
C ALA A 192 15.34 -11.26 -23.14
N ASP A 193 16.25 -10.32 -22.97
CA ASP A 193 17.70 -10.56 -22.98
C ASP A 193 18.19 -11.22 -21.69
N ASN A 194 17.72 -10.71 -20.55
CA ASN A 194 18.08 -11.19 -19.22
C ASN A 194 16.84 -11.36 -18.31
N PRO A 195 16.28 -12.58 -18.22
CA PRO A 195 15.11 -12.86 -17.39
C PRO A 195 15.24 -12.47 -15.92
N SER A 196 16.47 -12.48 -15.37
CA SER A 196 16.69 -12.11 -13.97
C SER A 196 16.41 -10.62 -13.65
N SER A 197 16.32 -9.77 -14.69
CA SER A 197 15.97 -8.35 -14.56
C SER A 197 14.48 -8.11 -14.30
N GLN A 198 13.62 -9.13 -14.41
CA GLN A 198 12.16 -9.03 -14.32
C GLN A 198 11.69 -8.25 -13.09
N GLN A 199 12.13 -8.64 -11.89
CA GLN A 199 11.66 -8.01 -10.64
C GLN A 199 12.07 -6.53 -10.56
N THR A 200 13.30 -6.21 -10.98
CA THR A 200 13.76 -4.81 -11.02
C THR A 200 12.90 -3.98 -11.97
N ILE A 201 12.57 -4.53 -13.13
CA ILE A 201 11.76 -3.85 -14.14
C ILE A 201 10.30 -3.71 -13.67
N LEU A 202 9.72 -4.70 -12.99
CA LEU A 202 8.40 -4.57 -12.38
C LEU A 202 8.33 -3.41 -11.38
N ASN A 203 9.33 -3.27 -10.51
CA ASN A 203 9.42 -2.17 -9.56
C ASN A 203 9.53 -0.80 -10.25
N ILE A 204 10.31 -0.72 -11.33
CA ILE A 204 10.45 0.50 -12.14
C ILE A 204 9.11 0.84 -12.83
N LEU A 205 8.48 -0.14 -13.49
CA LEU A 205 7.20 0.05 -14.17
C LEU A 205 6.11 0.51 -13.18
N GLN A 206 6.04 -0.11 -11.99
CA GLN A 206 5.10 0.31 -10.95
C GLN A 206 5.28 1.78 -10.55
N SER A 207 6.53 2.26 -10.43
CA SER A 207 6.81 3.64 -10.05
C SER A 207 6.57 4.64 -11.18
N ARG A 208 6.81 4.25 -12.45
CA ARG A 208 6.77 5.15 -13.61
C ARG A 208 5.44 5.18 -14.34
N ILE A 209 4.72 4.07 -14.37
CA ILE A 209 3.35 4.03 -14.90
C ILE A 209 2.41 4.68 -13.90
N GLY A 210 2.56 4.37 -12.59
CA GLY A 210 1.88 5.02 -11.47
C GLY A 210 0.38 5.20 -11.68
N PHE A 211 -0.09 6.40 -11.39
CA PHE A 211 -1.46 6.82 -11.65
C PHE A 211 -1.71 6.97 -13.17
N ASP A 212 -2.54 6.10 -13.74
CA ASP A 212 -2.87 6.00 -15.16
C ASP A 212 -4.39 6.17 -15.34
N PRO A 213 -4.91 7.42 -15.30
CA PRO A 213 -6.34 7.68 -15.19
C PRO A 213 -7.16 7.25 -16.42
N ASP A 214 -6.54 7.17 -17.58
CA ASP A 214 -7.15 6.72 -18.83
C ASP A 214 -6.78 5.28 -19.20
N ASN A 215 -6.02 4.58 -18.37
CA ASN A 215 -5.50 3.23 -18.59
C ASN A 215 -4.63 3.03 -19.86
N SER A 216 -4.29 4.09 -20.57
CA SER A 216 -3.61 3.98 -21.87
C SER A 216 -2.23 3.30 -21.75
N ARG A 217 -1.49 3.55 -20.69
CA ARG A 217 -0.17 3.00 -20.42
C ARG A 217 -0.25 1.52 -20.04
N ASN A 218 -1.21 1.18 -19.19
CA ASN A 218 -1.49 -0.19 -18.77
C ASN A 218 -1.97 -1.03 -19.96
N ASP A 219 -2.80 -0.48 -20.84
CA ASP A 219 -3.26 -1.13 -22.05
C ASP A 219 -2.12 -1.37 -23.05
N TYR A 220 -1.19 -0.42 -23.18
CA TYR A 220 0.00 -0.62 -23.98
C TYR A 220 0.89 -1.72 -23.41
N LEU A 221 1.16 -1.70 -22.09
CA LEU A 221 1.94 -2.73 -21.42
C LEU A 221 1.31 -4.11 -21.60
N ARG A 222 0.00 -4.22 -21.37
CA ARG A 222 -0.78 -5.46 -21.59
C ARG A 222 -0.63 -5.98 -23.00
N THR A 223 -0.81 -5.12 -24.01
CA THR A 223 -0.72 -5.51 -25.42
C THR A 223 0.71 -5.93 -25.80
N SER A 224 1.72 -5.22 -25.29
CA SER A 224 3.13 -5.56 -25.53
C SER A 224 3.52 -6.88 -24.88
N LEU A 225 3.02 -7.15 -23.66
CA LEU A 225 3.22 -8.43 -22.99
C LEU A 225 2.55 -9.59 -23.75
N LEU A 226 1.29 -9.44 -24.17
CA LEU A 226 0.57 -10.45 -24.93
C LEU A 226 1.29 -10.79 -26.26
N ARG A 227 1.79 -9.77 -26.96
CA ARG A 227 2.57 -9.97 -28.20
C ARG A 227 3.85 -10.78 -27.94
N ARG A 228 4.57 -10.51 -26.86
CA ARG A 228 5.78 -11.23 -26.49
C ARG A 228 5.49 -12.67 -26.05
N ILE A 229 4.43 -12.89 -25.29
CA ILE A 229 3.96 -14.24 -24.91
C ILE A 229 3.61 -15.07 -26.15
N GLN A 230 2.94 -14.47 -27.13
CA GLN A 230 2.60 -15.17 -28.38
C GLN A 230 3.85 -15.51 -29.20
N LYS A 231 4.84 -14.59 -29.23
CA LYS A 231 6.07 -14.80 -29.98
C LYS A 231 6.98 -15.85 -29.35
N ASN A 232 7.11 -15.84 -28.03
CA ASN A 232 7.99 -16.72 -27.25
C ASN A 232 7.22 -17.33 -26.07
N PRO A 233 6.39 -18.36 -26.32
CA PRO A 233 5.55 -18.96 -25.28
C PRO A 233 6.33 -19.61 -24.13
N ASP A 234 7.57 -20.04 -24.38
CA ASP A 234 8.44 -20.70 -23.41
C ASP A 234 9.10 -19.71 -22.43
N GLN A 235 9.13 -18.43 -22.79
CA GLN A 235 9.61 -17.38 -21.90
C GLN A 235 8.50 -16.97 -20.94
N THR A 236 8.53 -17.53 -19.73
CA THR A 236 7.43 -17.44 -18.76
C THR A 236 7.33 -16.10 -18.06
N GLU A 237 8.42 -15.33 -18.05
CA GLU A 237 8.54 -14.02 -17.40
C GLU A 237 7.47 -13.05 -17.88
N PHE A 238 7.16 -13.02 -19.18
CA PHE A 238 6.12 -12.14 -19.70
C PHE A 238 4.71 -12.55 -19.24
N SER A 239 4.46 -13.86 -19.08
CA SER A 239 3.20 -14.34 -18.51
C SER A 239 3.09 -13.94 -17.03
N GLU A 240 4.16 -14.02 -16.28
CA GLU A 240 4.21 -13.59 -14.88
C GLU A 240 4.04 -12.07 -14.73
N MET A 241 4.66 -11.28 -15.61
CA MET A 241 4.46 -9.83 -15.66
C MET A 241 3.01 -9.47 -16.01
N LEU A 242 2.36 -10.22 -16.88
CA LEU A 242 0.95 -10.00 -17.23
C LEU A 242 0.02 -10.33 -16.06
N ILE A 243 0.29 -11.43 -15.34
CA ILE A 243 -0.44 -11.78 -14.11
C ILE A 243 -0.27 -10.66 -13.07
N TRP A 244 0.97 -10.18 -12.86
CA TRP A 244 1.25 -9.06 -11.99
C TRP A 244 0.45 -7.81 -12.37
N LEU A 245 0.41 -7.45 -13.66
CA LEU A 245 -0.35 -6.29 -14.15
C LEU A 245 -1.84 -6.39 -13.80
N PHE A 246 -2.46 -7.55 -14.05
CA PHE A 246 -3.86 -7.77 -13.69
C PHE A 246 -4.10 -7.68 -12.17
N ILE A 247 -3.17 -8.20 -11.37
CA ILE A 247 -3.24 -8.07 -9.90
C ILE A 247 -3.18 -6.60 -9.47
N GLN A 248 -2.29 -5.77 -10.06
CA GLN A 248 -2.22 -4.34 -9.76
C GLN A 248 -3.54 -3.62 -10.09
N GLN A 249 -4.22 -4.05 -11.15
CA GLN A 249 -5.53 -3.54 -11.56
C GLN A 249 -6.71 -4.14 -10.77
N LYS A 250 -6.44 -5.05 -9.82
CA LYS A 250 -7.45 -5.85 -9.10
C LYS A 250 -8.37 -6.68 -10.01
N ASP A 251 -7.93 -6.94 -11.25
CA ASP A 251 -8.60 -7.85 -12.19
C ASP A 251 -8.16 -9.29 -11.92
N PHE A 252 -8.68 -9.86 -10.83
CA PHE A 252 -8.30 -11.20 -10.39
C PHE A 252 -8.81 -12.31 -11.34
N ASP A 253 -9.90 -12.09 -12.06
CA ASP A 253 -10.41 -13.06 -13.04
C ASP A 253 -9.43 -13.20 -14.23
N SER A 254 -8.96 -12.08 -14.80
CA SER A 254 -7.97 -12.11 -15.88
C SER A 254 -6.62 -12.66 -15.40
N ALA A 255 -6.19 -12.29 -14.19
CA ALA A 255 -5.00 -12.87 -13.57
C ALA A 255 -5.10 -14.39 -13.44
N LEU A 256 -6.25 -14.89 -13.02
CA LEU A 256 -6.50 -16.34 -12.87
C LEU A 256 -6.47 -17.08 -14.21
N ILE A 257 -7.04 -16.50 -15.27
CA ILE A 257 -6.98 -17.08 -16.62
C ILE A 257 -5.53 -17.27 -17.06
N GLN A 258 -4.69 -16.25 -16.91
CA GLN A 258 -3.27 -16.31 -17.27
C GLN A 258 -2.49 -17.27 -16.36
N ALA A 259 -2.75 -17.25 -15.06
CA ALA A 259 -2.11 -18.14 -14.10
C ALA A 259 -2.42 -19.62 -14.39
N LYS A 260 -3.68 -19.94 -14.72
CA LYS A 260 -4.08 -21.30 -15.14
C LYS A 260 -3.40 -21.74 -16.44
N ALA A 261 -3.28 -20.83 -17.42
CA ALA A 261 -2.60 -21.12 -18.68
C ALA A 261 -1.10 -21.40 -18.46
N LEU A 262 -0.46 -20.61 -17.60
CA LEU A 262 0.94 -20.79 -17.25
C LEU A 262 1.18 -22.07 -16.45
N ASP A 263 0.33 -22.35 -15.44
CA ASP A 263 0.40 -23.56 -14.62
C ASP A 263 0.25 -24.85 -15.46
N LYS A 264 -0.71 -24.87 -16.41
CA LYS A 264 -0.87 -25.98 -17.34
C LYS A 264 0.36 -26.20 -18.21
N ARG A 265 0.97 -25.14 -18.73
CA ARG A 265 2.17 -25.17 -19.58
C ARG A 265 3.38 -25.70 -18.83
N GLN A 266 3.57 -25.24 -17.59
CA GLN A 266 4.67 -25.66 -16.73
C GLN A 266 4.43 -27.00 -16.02
N LYS A 267 3.25 -27.62 -16.18
CA LYS A 267 2.79 -28.77 -15.38
C LYS A 267 2.95 -28.51 -13.88
N GLY A 268 2.60 -27.29 -13.46
CA GLY A 268 2.75 -26.83 -12.10
C GLY A 268 1.83 -27.55 -11.11
N ASP A 269 2.12 -27.42 -9.85
CA ASP A 269 1.35 -28.00 -8.73
C ASP A 269 0.15 -27.15 -8.28
N GLY A 270 -0.05 -25.97 -8.87
CA GLY A 270 -1.10 -25.03 -8.49
C GLY A 270 -0.73 -24.05 -7.39
N SER A 271 0.50 -24.08 -6.84
CA SER A 271 0.92 -23.18 -5.75
C SER A 271 0.74 -21.69 -6.09
N ARG A 272 1.06 -21.26 -7.33
CA ARG A 272 0.83 -19.89 -7.80
C ARG A 272 -0.65 -19.51 -7.74
N ILE A 273 -1.52 -20.44 -8.08
CA ILE A 273 -2.98 -20.22 -8.10
C ILE A 273 -3.54 -20.20 -6.69
N MET A 274 -2.98 -20.99 -5.76
CA MET A 274 -3.28 -20.88 -4.33
C MET A 274 -2.97 -19.48 -3.79
N SER A 275 -1.77 -18.96 -4.10
CA SER A 275 -1.37 -17.61 -3.70
C SER A 275 -2.28 -16.52 -4.29
N LEU A 276 -2.65 -16.66 -5.57
CA LEU A 276 -3.60 -15.76 -6.23
C LEU A 276 -4.98 -15.79 -5.56
N GLY A 277 -5.47 -17.00 -5.22
CA GLY A 277 -6.73 -17.18 -4.50
C GLY A 277 -6.73 -16.49 -3.14
N SER A 278 -5.66 -16.66 -2.36
CA SER A 278 -5.49 -15.98 -1.07
C SER A 278 -5.48 -14.45 -1.22
N LEU A 279 -4.77 -13.94 -2.23
CA LEU A 279 -4.73 -12.50 -2.51
C LEU A 279 -6.09 -11.96 -2.95
N ALA A 280 -6.82 -12.69 -3.78
CA ALA A 280 -8.17 -12.34 -4.20
C ALA A 280 -9.14 -12.30 -3.01
N ALA A 281 -9.09 -13.31 -2.12
CA ALA A 281 -9.89 -13.36 -0.90
C ALA A 281 -9.59 -12.18 0.04
N SER A 282 -8.31 -11.81 0.19
CA SER A 282 -7.89 -10.65 1.00
C SER A 282 -8.38 -9.31 0.41
N ASN A 283 -8.63 -9.26 -0.90
CA ASN A 283 -9.23 -8.11 -1.58
C ASN A 283 -10.75 -8.23 -1.74
N LEU A 284 -11.40 -9.11 -1.00
CA LEU A 284 -12.85 -9.35 -1.01
C LEU A 284 -13.39 -9.85 -2.37
N ASN A 285 -12.52 -10.28 -3.28
CA ASN A 285 -12.93 -10.92 -4.53
C ASN A 285 -13.05 -12.44 -4.32
N TYR A 286 -14.13 -12.82 -3.61
CA TYR A 286 -14.37 -14.20 -3.22
C TYR A 286 -14.59 -15.12 -4.42
N ASP A 287 -15.19 -14.64 -5.52
CA ASP A 287 -15.46 -15.45 -6.71
C ASP A 287 -14.18 -15.91 -7.42
N ALA A 288 -13.21 -15.02 -7.59
CA ALA A 288 -11.92 -15.37 -8.15
C ALA A 288 -11.14 -16.31 -7.21
N ALA A 289 -11.22 -16.09 -5.89
CA ALA A 289 -10.60 -16.96 -4.90
C ALA A 289 -11.19 -18.39 -4.93
N ILE A 290 -12.52 -18.51 -4.95
CA ILE A 290 -13.22 -19.79 -5.07
C ILE A 290 -12.80 -20.53 -6.33
N LYS A 291 -12.82 -19.86 -7.50
CA LYS A 291 -12.39 -20.45 -8.78
C LYS A 291 -10.92 -20.88 -8.77
N SER A 292 -10.07 -20.17 -8.00
CA SER A 292 -8.66 -20.50 -7.84
C SER A 292 -8.49 -21.81 -7.08
N TYR A 293 -9.14 -21.94 -5.93
CA TYR A 293 -9.05 -23.13 -5.10
C TYR A 293 -9.70 -24.35 -5.78
N GLN A 294 -10.84 -24.16 -6.46
CA GLN A 294 -11.48 -25.21 -7.25
C GLN A 294 -10.55 -25.78 -8.30
N TYR A 295 -9.81 -24.94 -9.04
CA TYR A 295 -8.83 -25.40 -10.02
C TYR A 295 -7.74 -26.28 -9.40
N VAL A 296 -7.28 -25.95 -8.20
CA VAL A 296 -6.26 -26.77 -7.51
C VAL A 296 -6.84 -28.09 -7.05
N ILE A 297 -8.09 -28.09 -6.55
CA ILE A 297 -8.82 -29.30 -6.17
C ILE A 297 -9.03 -30.23 -7.37
N GLU A 298 -9.34 -29.69 -8.55
CA GLU A 298 -9.51 -30.46 -9.80
C GLU A 298 -8.24 -31.21 -10.26
N LYS A 299 -7.04 -30.82 -9.73
CA LYS A 299 -5.80 -31.57 -10.00
C LYS A 299 -5.75 -32.93 -9.31
N GLY A 300 -6.65 -33.21 -8.36
CA GLY A 300 -6.80 -34.48 -7.67
C GLY A 300 -6.17 -34.54 -6.27
N SER A 301 -6.54 -35.55 -5.51
CA SER A 301 -6.15 -35.77 -4.11
C SER A 301 -4.64 -35.98 -3.90
N ASP A 302 -3.92 -36.42 -4.94
CA ASP A 302 -2.47 -36.65 -4.90
C ASP A 302 -1.68 -35.33 -4.97
N ASN A 303 -2.34 -34.22 -5.29
CA ASN A 303 -1.70 -32.91 -5.32
C ASN A 303 -1.38 -32.43 -3.91
N ALA A 304 -0.15 -31.97 -3.69
CA ALA A 304 0.31 -31.50 -2.36
C ALA A 304 -0.54 -30.35 -1.78
N ASN A 305 -1.16 -29.54 -2.66
CA ASN A 305 -1.99 -28.41 -2.26
C ASN A 305 -3.48 -28.78 -2.10
N TYR A 306 -3.89 -30.01 -2.36
CA TYR A 306 -5.28 -30.43 -2.38
C TYR A 306 -6.01 -30.14 -1.07
N ILE A 307 -5.45 -30.59 0.06
CA ILE A 307 -6.04 -30.39 1.39
C ILE A 307 -6.16 -28.90 1.71
N ASN A 308 -5.09 -28.15 1.47
CA ASN A 308 -5.09 -26.71 1.72
C ASN A 308 -6.11 -25.99 0.82
N ALA A 309 -6.23 -26.38 -0.45
CA ALA A 309 -7.22 -25.81 -1.35
C ALA A 309 -8.66 -26.08 -0.90
N ARG A 310 -8.94 -27.28 -0.37
CA ARG A 310 -10.25 -27.63 0.22
C ARG A 310 -10.56 -26.76 1.44
N MET A 311 -9.56 -26.56 2.30
CA MET A 311 -9.72 -25.74 3.50
C MET A 311 -9.96 -24.27 3.14
N GLU A 312 -9.14 -23.71 2.25
CA GLU A 312 -9.26 -22.30 1.84
C GLU A 312 -10.55 -22.03 1.03
N LEU A 313 -11.00 -23.00 0.25
CA LEU A 313 -12.30 -22.91 -0.41
C LEU A 313 -13.44 -22.75 0.61
N LEU A 314 -13.47 -23.59 1.65
CA LEU A 314 -14.50 -23.51 2.68
C LEU A 314 -14.42 -22.22 3.49
N ASN A 315 -13.21 -21.81 3.87
CA ASN A 315 -12.99 -20.54 4.57
C ASN A 315 -13.51 -19.35 3.71
N THR A 316 -13.21 -19.38 2.41
CA THR A 316 -13.64 -18.32 1.48
C THR A 316 -15.16 -18.32 1.26
N LEU A 317 -15.77 -19.49 1.14
CA LEU A 317 -17.22 -19.64 1.03
C LEU A 317 -17.91 -19.13 2.30
N ASN A 318 -17.37 -19.47 3.48
CA ASN A 318 -17.87 -18.99 4.75
C ASN A 318 -17.80 -17.45 4.82
N ARG A 319 -16.64 -16.87 4.54
CA ARG A 319 -16.47 -15.40 4.51
C ARG A 319 -17.40 -14.75 3.49
N LYS A 320 -17.54 -15.30 2.30
CA LYS A 320 -18.47 -14.77 1.29
C LYS A 320 -19.90 -14.72 1.81
N VAL A 321 -20.34 -15.74 2.52
CA VAL A 321 -21.69 -15.81 3.07
C VAL A 321 -21.85 -14.87 4.27
N THR A 322 -20.92 -14.88 5.22
CA THR A 322 -21.04 -14.14 6.48
C THR A 322 -20.76 -12.63 6.34
N GLU A 323 -19.79 -12.24 5.48
CA GLU A 323 -19.40 -10.84 5.31
C GLU A 323 -20.26 -10.09 4.28
N SER A 324 -20.92 -10.78 3.33
CA SER A 324 -21.77 -10.15 2.32
C SER A 324 -23.13 -9.67 2.81
N ASN A 325 -23.56 -10.11 4.00
CA ASN A 325 -24.91 -9.90 4.57
C ASN A 325 -26.07 -10.21 3.59
N SER A 326 -25.78 -10.95 2.51
CA SER A 326 -26.75 -11.30 1.48
C SER A 326 -26.72 -12.80 1.17
N TYR A 327 -27.09 -13.59 2.15
CA TYR A 327 -27.21 -15.04 2.03
C TYR A 327 -28.67 -15.51 2.15
N SER A 328 -28.98 -16.64 1.52
CA SER A 328 -30.21 -17.38 1.74
C SER A 328 -29.97 -18.53 2.71
N MET A 329 -31.05 -19.05 3.30
CA MET A 329 -30.95 -20.28 4.10
C MET A 329 -30.42 -21.45 3.29
N GLU A 330 -30.70 -21.50 1.99
CA GLU A 330 -30.18 -22.52 1.07
C GLU A 330 -28.65 -22.43 0.96
N ASP A 331 -28.08 -21.24 0.87
CA ASP A 331 -26.62 -21.03 0.84
C ASP A 331 -25.95 -21.55 2.12
N LEU A 332 -26.56 -21.27 3.28
CA LEU A 332 -26.07 -21.75 4.59
C LEU A 332 -26.11 -23.28 4.71
N TYR A 333 -27.20 -23.92 4.28
CA TYR A 333 -27.30 -25.37 4.30
C TYR A 333 -26.36 -26.03 3.28
N LYS A 334 -26.15 -25.41 2.14
CA LYS A 334 -25.16 -25.85 1.16
C LYS A 334 -23.75 -25.79 1.73
N LEU A 335 -23.39 -24.67 2.35
CA LEU A 335 -22.10 -24.49 3.02
C LEU A 335 -21.91 -25.53 4.14
N LYS A 336 -22.93 -25.79 4.97
CA LYS A 336 -22.89 -26.86 5.97
C LYS A 336 -22.62 -28.23 5.35
N LYS A 337 -23.29 -28.54 4.23
CA LYS A 337 -23.08 -29.78 3.50
C LYS A 337 -21.65 -29.91 2.98
N ASP A 338 -21.08 -28.82 2.47
CA ASP A 338 -19.71 -28.79 1.98
C ASP A 338 -18.69 -29.00 3.11
N TYR A 339 -18.91 -28.41 4.30
CA TYR A 339 -18.12 -28.69 5.51
C TYR A 339 -18.20 -30.17 5.90
N LEU A 340 -19.39 -30.74 6.00
CA LEU A 340 -19.60 -32.14 6.39
C LEU A 340 -18.99 -33.11 5.36
N SER A 341 -19.14 -32.85 4.08
CA SER A 341 -18.53 -33.62 3.01
C SER A 341 -17.00 -33.61 3.09
N THR A 342 -16.42 -32.43 3.30
CA THR A 342 -14.97 -32.28 3.42
C THR A 342 -14.43 -32.96 4.68
N LEU A 343 -15.12 -32.82 5.82
CA LEU A 343 -14.74 -33.50 7.06
C LEU A 343 -14.90 -35.02 6.97
N SER A 344 -15.86 -35.52 6.17
CA SER A 344 -16.01 -36.95 5.91
C SER A 344 -14.85 -37.49 5.06
N GLU A 345 -14.39 -36.72 4.10
CA GLU A 345 -13.29 -37.09 3.19
C GLU A 345 -11.91 -37.03 3.88
N LEU A 346 -11.62 -35.92 4.59
CA LEU A 346 -10.31 -35.67 5.20
C LEU A 346 -10.15 -36.28 6.60
N GLY A 347 -11.25 -36.71 7.20
CA GLY A 347 -11.31 -37.16 8.60
C GLY A 347 -11.36 -35.98 9.59
N ARG A 348 -11.89 -36.25 10.79
CA ARG A 348 -11.89 -35.31 11.92
C ARG A 348 -10.64 -35.52 12.76
N GLY A 349 -9.86 -34.48 12.98
CA GLY A 349 -8.63 -34.56 13.75
C GLY A 349 -7.87 -33.23 13.79
N ALA A 350 -6.65 -33.25 14.31
CA ALA A 350 -5.84 -32.05 14.52
C ALA A 350 -5.69 -31.17 13.27
N ARG A 351 -5.54 -31.77 12.07
CA ARG A 351 -5.37 -31.03 10.81
C ARG A 351 -6.65 -30.37 10.30
N THR A 352 -7.82 -30.88 10.70
CA THR A 352 -9.13 -30.37 10.27
C THR A 352 -9.89 -29.65 11.40
N ALA A 353 -9.25 -29.41 12.53
CA ALA A 353 -9.87 -28.73 13.69
C ALA A 353 -10.40 -27.33 13.33
N THR A 354 -9.71 -26.58 12.49
CA THR A 354 -10.16 -25.26 11.99
C THR A 354 -11.45 -25.36 11.15
N LEU A 355 -11.62 -26.45 10.39
CA LEU A 355 -12.86 -26.70 9.65
C LEU A 355 -14.01 -27.08 10.60
N VAL A 356 -13.71 -27.85 11.64
CA VAL A 356 -14.71 -28.17 12.69
C VAL A 356 -15.15 -26.90 13.40
N LYS A 357 -14.20 -25.99 13.74
CA LYS A 357 -14.50 -24.66 14.30
C LYS A 357 -15.41 -23.85 13.36
N GLY A 358 -15.08 -23.76 12.07
CA GLY A 358 -15.89 -23.02 11.08
C GLY A 358 -17.30 -23.62 10.90
N LEU A 359 -17.43 -24.95 10.93
CA LEU A 359 -18.73 -25.62 10.94
C LEU A 359 -19.54 -25.29 12.19
N ALA A 360 -18.91 -25.33 13.36
CA ALA A 360 -19.55 -25.01 14.62
C ALA A 360 -20.03 -23.55 14.67
N HIS A 361 -19.21 -22.61 14.19
CA HIS A 361 -19.61 -21.21 14.04
C HIS A 361 -20.88 -21.06 13.18
N LEU A 362 -20.90 -21.69 12.01
CA LEU A 362 -22.06 -21.70 11.12
C LEU A 362 -23.30 -22.30 11.79
N GLN A 363 -23.14 -23.41 12.53
CA GLN A 363 -24.21 -24.08 13.22
C GLN A 363 -24.81 -23.24 14.35
N ALA A 364 -23.96 -22.64 15.19
CA ALA A 364 -24.41 -21.87 16.35
C ALA A 364 -25.06 -20.54 15.94
N PHE A 365 -24.41 -19.75 15.11
CA PHE A 365 -24.80 -18.35 14.91
C PHE A 365 -25.72 -18.14 13.70
N TYR A 366 -25.76 -19.08 12.74
CA TYR A 366 -26.53 -18.91 11.50
C TYR A 366 -27.62 -19.98 11.27
N LEU A 367 -27.47 -21.19 11.87
CA LEU A 367 -28.39 -22.31 11.61
C LEU A 367 -29.25 -22.68 12.83
N ASP A 368 -29.13 -21.95 13.93
CA ASP A 368 -29.82 -22.24 15.19
C ASP A 368 -29.61 -23.68 15.69
N GLN A 369 -28.37 -24.15 15.64
CA GLN A 369 -27.95 -25.50 16.06
C GLN A 369 -26.78 -25.44 17.05
N PRO A 370 -26.93 -24.72 18.18
CA PRO A 370 -25.85 -24.51 19.13
C PRO A 370 -25.37 -25.79 19.82
N ASP A 371 -26.26 -26.73 20.10
CA ASP A 371 -25.89 -28.01 20.73
C ASP A 371 -24.92 -28.81 19.86
N SER A 372 -25.19 -28.88 18.55
CA SER A 372 -24.28 -29.53 17.61
C SER A 372 -22.93 -28.79 17.46
N ALA A 373 -22.93 -27.47 17.66
CA ALA A 373 -21.70 -26.66 17.63
C ALA A 373 -20.85 -26.95 18.87
N ILE A 374 -21.48 -27.04 20.05
CA ILE A 374 -20.82 -27.39 21.31
C ILE A 374 -20.18 -28.77 21.20
N ASP A 375 -20.94 -29.81 20.81
CA ASP A 375 -20.41 -31.17 20.63
C ASP A 375 -19.21 -31.21 19.71
N ASN A 376 -19.26 -30.47 18.58
CA ASN A 376 -18.18 -30.40 17.63
C ASN A 376 -16.92 -29.72 18.19
N LEU A 377 -17.09 -28.63 18.97
CA LEU A 377 -15.95 -27.87 19.52
C LEU A 377 -15.32 -28.60 20.71
N GLU A 378 -16.13 -29.21 21.61
CA GLU A 378 -15.61 -30.04 22.69
C GLU A 378 -14.77 -31.20 22.15
N ALA A 379 -15.26 -31.88 21.11
CA ALA A 379 -14.48 -32.94 20.45
C ALA A 379 -13.22 -32.40 19.81
N ALA A 380 -13.26 -31.20 19.19
CA ALA A 380 -12.12 -30.62 18.50
C ALA A 380 -10.98 -30.20 19.45
N ILE A 381 -11.32 -29.70 20.64
CA ILE A 381 -10.34 -29.30 21.66
C ILE A 381 -9.50 -30.51 22.12
N ASP A 382 -10.07 -31.70 22.09
CA ASP A 382 -9.45 -32.95 22.55
C ASP A 382 -8.83 -33.78 21.42
N PHE A 383 -8.75 -33.26 20.19
CA PHE A 383 -8.11 -34.01 19.10
C PHE A 383 -6.64 -34.34 19.38
N PRO A 384 -6.25 -35.61 19.28
CA PRO A 384 -4.85 -36.00 19.50
C PRO A 384 -3.89 -35.22 18.57
N GLY A 385 -2.90 -34.56 19.15
CA GLY A 385 -1.89 -33.81 18.42
C GLY A 385 -2.33 -32.44 17.91
N ILE A 386 -3.45 -31.91 18.39
CA ILE A 386 -3.87 -30.54 18.06
C ILE A 386 -2.83 -29.52 18.55
N GLY A 387 -2.48 -28.56 17.71
CA GLY A 387 -1.59 -27.47 18.08
C GLY A 387 -2.24 -26.55 19.12
N LYS A 388 -1.45 -26.12 20.13
CA LYS A 388 -1.96 -25.27 21.24
C LYS A 388 -2.73 -24.05 20.77
N GLN A 389 -2.28 -23.40 19.70
CA GLN A 389 -2.94 -22.21 19.16
C GLN A 389 -4.33 -22.55 18.57
N VAL A 390 -4.42 -23.63 17.79
CA VAL A 390 -5.71 -24.08 17.22
C VAL A 390 -6.65 -24.55 18.31
N GLN A 391 -6.14 -25.22 19.35
CA GLN A 391 -6.92 -25.62 20.52
C GLN A 391 -7.51 -24.40 21.25
N ALA A 392 -6.69 -23.37 21.45
CA ALA A 392 -7.13 -22.13 22.08
C ALA A 392 -8.17 -21.38 21.22
N ASP A 393 -8.00 -21.35 19.90
CA ASP A 393 -9.00 -20.81 18.97
C ASP A 393 -10.35 -21.56 19.07
N CYS A 394 -10.31 -22.90 19.20
CA CYS A 394 -11.53 -23.70 19.42
C CYS A 394 -12.16 -23.42 20.78
N LYS A 395 -11.35 -23.18 21.83
CA LYS A 395 -11.85 -22.80 23.16
C LYS A 395 -12.52 -21.42 23.13
N LEU A 396 -11.95 -20.46 22.46
CA LEU A 396 -12.57 -19.14 22.31
C LEU A 396 -13.90 -19.20 21.57
N GLU A 397 -13.97 -19.98 20.51
CA GLU A 397 -15.22 -20.21 19.77
C GLU A 397 -16.28 -20.92 20.65
N LEU A 398 -15.88 -21.94 21.42
CA LEU A 398 -16.78 -22.62 22.36
C LEU A 398 -17.28 -21.66 23.44
N GLY A 399 -16.41 -20.79 23.96
CA GLY A 399 -16.79 -19.75 24.89
C GLY A 399 -17.82 -18.78 24.30
N ASP A 400 -17.66 -18.39 23.03
CA ASP A 400 -18.66 -17.57 22.34
C ASP A 400 -20.00 -18.30 22.16
N VAL A 401 -19.98 -19.58 21.83
CA VAL A 401 -21.22 -20.39 21.75
C VAL A 401 -21.90 -20.55 23.12
N TYR A 402 -21.13 -20.77 24.19
CA TYR A 402 -21.69 -20.78 25.55
C TYR A 402 -22.29 -19.44 25.96
N LEU A 403 -21.62 -18.31 25.62
CA LEU A 403 -22.19 -16.98 25.85
C LEU A 403 -23.50 -16.78 25.07
N PHE A 404 -23.53 -17.24 23.83
CA PHE A 404 -24.71 -17.18 22.96
C PHE A 404 -25.89 -17.98 23.53
N THR A 405 -25.67 -19.19 24.08
CA THR A 405 -26.72 -20.02 24.70
C THR A 405 -27.08 -19.59 26.10
N GLY A 406 -26.24 -18.81 26.77
CA GLY A 406 -26.48 -18.29 28.11
C GLY A 406 -25.66 -18.97 29.22
N ASN A 407 -24.75 -19.86 28.86
CA ASN A 407 -23.85 -20.54 29.78
C ASN A 407 -22.65 -19.64 30.11
N VAL A 408 -22.93 -18.56 30.82
CA VAL A 408 -21.98 -17.45 31.05
C VAL A 408 -20.73 -17.91 31.81
N TRP A 409 -20.86 -18.82 32.77
CA TRP A 409 -19.74 -19.30 33.58
C TRP A 409 -18.78 -20.20 32.80
N ASP A 410 -19.31 -21.05 31.91
CA ASP A 410 -18.48 -21.90 31.05
C ASP A 410 -17.74 -21.06 30.01
N SER A 411 -18.39 -20.01 29.50
CA SER A 411 -17.76 -19.02 28.63
C SER A 411 -16.58 -18.32 29.33
N ASP A 412 -16.79 -17.78 30.52
CA ASP A 412 -15.78 -17.10 31.33
C ASP A 412 -14.57 -17.99 31.62
N LEU A 413 -14.83 -19.24 32.02
CA LEU A 413 -13.78 -20.23 32.27
C LEU A 413 -12.88 -20.46 31.07
N LEU A 414 -13.47 -20.59 29.87
CA LEU A 414 -12.70 -20.82 28.63
C LEU A 414 -11.85 -19.59 28.24
N TYR A 415 -12.42 -18.39 28.34
CA TYR A 415 -11.69 -17.16 28.08
C TYR A 415 -10.51 -16.99 29.06
N ALA A 416 -10.74 -17.24 30.36
CA ALA A 416 -9.70 -17.17 31.38
C ALA A 416 -8.59 -18.20 31.18
N GLN A 417 -8.91 -19.41 30.72
CA GLN A 417 -7.90 -20.42 30.38
C GLN A 417 -7.00 -19.94 29.23
N VAL A 418 -7.58 -19.40 28.16
CA VAL A 418 -6.81 -18.94 27.01
C VAL A 418 -5.99 -17.68 27.35
N ASP A 419 -6.55 -16.70 28.09
CA ASP A 419 -5.80 -15.52 28.57
C ASP A 419 -4.59 -15.94 29.39
N LYS A 420 -4.75 -16.93 30.29
CA LYS A 420 -3.65 -17.44 31.12
C LYS A 420 -2.56 -18.13 30.29
N ASP A 421 -2.96 -18.99 29.34
CA ASP A 421 -2.03 -19.81 28.56
C ASP A 421 -1.29 -19.00 27.49
N PHE A 422 -1.85 -17.88 27.02
CA PHE A 422 -1.34 -17.02 25.95
C PHE A 422 -1.15 -15.56 26.40
N LYS A 423 -0.85 -15.32 27.66
CA LYS A 423 -0.82 -13.99 28.31
C LYS A 423 -0.12 -12.87 27.54
N HIS A 424 0.91 -13.20 26.75
CA HIS A 424 1.73 -12.23 26.03
C HIS A 424 1.48 -12.22 24.52
N ASP A 425 0.56 -13.04 24.04
CA ASP A 425 0.26 -13.20 22.62
C ASP A 425 -1.04 -12.48 22.24
N ALA A 426 -1.22 -12.21 20.96
CA ALA A 426 -2.47 -11.61 20.44
C ALA A 426 -3.70 -12.44 20.81
N LEU A 427 -3.57 -13.78 20.87
CA LEU A 427 -4.65 -14.69 21.22
C LEU A 427 -5.09 -14.53 22.68
N GLY A 428 -4.14 -14.34 23.61
CA GLY A 428 -4.46 -14.04 25.02
C GLY A 428 -5.08 -12.66 25.19
N GLN A 429 -4.64 -11.67 24.41
CA GLN A 429 -5.26 -10.35 24.39
C GLN A 429 -6.71 -10.41 23.88
N GLU A 430 -6.97 -11.22 22.86
CA GLU A 430 -8.32 -11.50 22.36
C GLU A 430 -9.20 -12.17 23.43
N ALA A 431 -8.66 -13.19 24.11
CA ALA A 431 -9.34 -13.87 25.21
C ALA A 431 -9.70 -12.90 26.35
N LYS A 432 -8.76 -12.05 26.75
CA LYS A 432 -8.97 -11.01 27.77
C LYS A 432 -10.05 -10.01 27.36
N PHE A 433 -10.06 -9.58 26.08
CA PHE A 433 -11.10 -8.68 25.57
C PHE A 433 -12.49 -9.32 25.63
N ARG A 434 -12.60 -10.61 25.24
CA ARG A 434 -13.86 -11.36 25.33
C ARG A 434 -14.33 -11.51 26.78
N GLY A 435 -13.42 -11.76 27.73
CA GLY A 435 -13.69 -11.78 29.15
C GLY A 435 -14.20 -10.43 29.68
N ALA A 436 -13.51 -9.34 29.34
CA ALA A 436 -13.92 -7.98 29.71
C ALA A 436 -15.30 -7.61 29.12
N ARG A 437 -15.61 -8.03 27.89
CA ARG A 437 -16.91 -7.84 27.26
C ARG A 437 -18.01 -8.68 27.97
N LEU A 438 -17.68 -9.89 28.44
CA LEU A 438 -18.57 -10.70 29.21
C LEU A 438 -18.88 -10.05 30.56
N ASP A 439 -17.89 -9.49 31.28
CA ASP A 439 -18.09 -8.74 32.52
C ASP A 439 -18.96 -7.48 32.29
N TYR A 440 -18.76 -6.78 31.19
CA TYR A 440 -19.66 -5.69 30.79
C TYR A 440 -21.09 -6.17 30.60
N PHE A 441 -21.33 -7.33 29.97
CA PHE A 441 -22.67 -7.90 29.81
C PHE A 441 -23.31 -8.31 31.14
N ARG A 442 -22.51 -8.68 32.15
CA ARG A 442 -22.96 -8.99 33.49
C ARG A 442 -23.27 -7.77 34.36
N GLY A 443 -22.81 -6.60 33.91
CA GLY A 443 -22.87 -5.36 34.68
C GLY A 443 -21.69 -5.15 35.63
N ASP A 444 -20.66 -5.97 35.57
CA ASP A 444 -19.44 -5.86 36.37
C ASP A 444 -18.51 -4.78 35.77
N PHE A 445 -19.03 -3.56 35.57
CA PHE A 445 -18.41 -2.50 34.79
C PHE A 445 -17.02 -2.10 35.27
N MET A 446 -16.81 -2.02 36.60
CA MET A 446 -15.49 -1.65 37.15
C MET A 446 -14.44 -2.71 36.86
N TRP A 447 -14.84 -3.99 36.89
CA TRP A 447 -13.94 -5.08 36.55
C TRP A 447 -13.63 -5.11 35.06
N ALA A 448 -14.63 -4.92 34.22
CA ALA A 448 -14.46 -4.77 32.76
C ALA A 448 -13.47 -3.64 32.44
N LEU A 449 -13.63 -2.45 33.04
CA LEU A 449 -12.71 -1.31 32.83
C LEU A 449 -11.26 -1.66 33.19
N GLY A 450 -11.04 -2.34 34.33
CA GLY A 450 -9.70 -2.74 34.75
C GLY A 450 -9.00 -3.67 33.74
N GLN A 451 -9.74 -4.56 33.10
CA GLN A 451 -9.22 -5.43 32.04
C GLN A 451 -8.98 -4.68 30.72
N LEU A 452 -9.92 -3.80 30.35
CA LEU A 452 -9.84 -3.01 29.12
C LEU A 452 -8.67 -2.01 29.16
N ASP A 453 -8.35 -1.43 30.32
CA ASP A 453 -7.20 -0.53 30.49
C ASP A 453 -5.87 -1.20 30.14
N VAL A 454 -5.73 -2.48 30.48
CA VAL A 454 -4.53 -3.26 30.10
C VAL A 454 -4.46 -3.45 28.58
N LEU A 455 -5.60 -3.57 27.90
CA LEU A 455 -5.68 -3.84 26.46
C LEU A 455 -5.50 -2.60 25.57
N LYS A 456 -5.61 -1.38 26.10
CA LYS A 456 -5.39 -0.13 25.34
C LYS A 456 -3.97 -0.04 24.75
N THR A 457 -3.01 -0.79 25.33
CA THR A 457 -1.64 -0.90 24.85
C THR A 457 -1.34 -2.23 24.17
N ALA A 458 -2.37 -2.95 23.72
CA ALA A 458 -2.22 -4.23 23.05
C ALA A 458 -1.42 -4.13 21.75
N THR A 459 -0.72 -5.20 21.39
CA THR A 459 0.06 -5.28 20.14
C THR A 459 -0.82 -5.30 18.90
N SER A 460 -2.04 -5.81 19.00
CA SER A 460 -3.07 -5.73 17.96
C SER A 460 -3.79 -4.39 18.05
N GLN A 461 -3.64 -3.55 17.02
CA GLN A 461 -4.38 -2.27 16.93
C GLN A 461 -5.89 -2.46 16.95
N LEU A 462 -6.40 -3.54 16.38
CA LEU A 462 -7.85 -3.85 16.37
C LEU A 462 -8.35 -4.08 17.81
N ILE A 463 -7.70 -4.96 18.57
CA ILE A 463 -8.05 -5.23 19.96
C ILE A 463 -7.93 -3.97 20.83
N ALA A 464 -6.88 -3.17 20.62
CA ALA A 464 -6.68 -1.92 21.35
C ALA A 464 -7.81 -0.90 21.08
N ASN A 465 -8.25 -0.79 19.83
CA ASN A 465 -9.36 0.09 19.44
C ASN A 465 -10.70 -0.40 20.01
N ASP A 466 -10.97 -1.69 19.95
CA ASP A 466 -12.19 -2.28 20.49
C ASP A 466 -12.25 -2.14 22.03
N ALA A 467 -11.11 -2.34 22.70
CA ALA A 467 -10.97 -2.14 24.14
C ALA A 467 -11.16 -0.66 24.52
N LEU A 468 -10.61 0.27 23.73
CA LEU A 468 -10.80 1.70 23.95
C LEU A 468 -12.29 2.09 23.77
N ALA A 469 -12.92 1.63 22.70
CA ALA A 469 -14.32 1.93 22.42
C ALA A 469 -15.25 1.44 23.54
N LEU A 470 -15.08 0.18 23.98
CA LEU A 470 -15.87 -0.36 25.07
C LEU A 470 -15.57 0.34 26.41
N SER A 471 -14.30 0.67 26.68
CA SER A 471 -13.92 1.41 27.88
C SER A 471 -14.54 2.81 27.91
N LEU A 472 -14.56 3.55 26.78
CA LEU A 472 -15.22 4.85 26.67
C LEU A 472 -16.74 4.72 26.85
N LEU A 473 -17.38 3.74 26.20
CA LEU A 473 -18.81 3.48 26.39
C LEU A 473 -19.15 3.30 27.89
N ILE A 474 -18.34 2.54 28.62
CA ILE A 474 -18.58 2.32 30.06
C ILE A 474 -18.28 3.62 30.84
N SER A 475 -17.09 4.20 30.69
CA SER A 475 -16.63 5.34 31.51
C SER A 475 -17.50 6.58 31.33
N ASP A 476 -17.92 6.88 30.11
CA ASP A 476 -18.69 8.08 29.81
C ASP A 476 -20.16 7.97 30.25
N ASN A 477 -20.62 6.75 30.53
CA ASN A 477 -21.99 6.45 30.92
C ASN A 477 -22.13 5.93 32.36
N MET A 478 -21.05 5.90 33.13
CA MET A 478 -21.07 5.74 34.57
C MET A 478 -21.38 7.07 35.23
N GLY A 479 -22.62 7.30 35.67
CA GLY A 479 -23.04 8.55 36.26
C GLY A 479 -22.17 8.96 37.48
N LEU A 480 -22.06 10.28 37.71
CA LEU A 480 -21.34 10.87 38.85
C LEU A 480 -21.92 10.46 40.20
N ASP A 481 -23.18 10.07 40.26
CA ASP A 481 -23.95 9.61 41.41
C ASP A 481 -23.94 8.09 41.58
N SER A 482 -23.12 7.35 40.82
CA SER A 482 -23.03 5.89 40.81
C SER A 482 -24.31 5.19 40.34
N ASN A 483 -25.23 5.89 39.70
CA ASN A 483 -26.41 5.28 39.11
C ASN A 483 -26.05 4.65 37.76
N MET A 484 -26.00 3.32 37.70
CA MET A 484 -25.62 2.55 36.49
C MET A 484 -26.84 1.89 35.82
N ASP A 485 -28.07 2.24 36.22
CA ASP A 485 -29.28 1.57 35.73
C ASP A 485 -29.47 1.70 34.22
N ALA A 486 -29.17 2.88 33.66
CA ALA A 486 -29.22 3.09 32.22
C ALA A 486 -28.16 2.24 31.48
N LEU A 487 -26.93 2.20 31.98
CA LEU A 487 -25.85 1.38 31.41
C LEU A 487 -26.16 -0.12 31.56
N MET A 488 -26.77 -0.53 32.65
CA MET A 488 -27.24 -1.91 32.88
C MET A 488 -28.31 -2.32 31.85
N LEU A 489 -29.25 -1.44 31.54
CA LEU A 489 -30.24 -1.70 30.49
C LEU A 489 -29.59 -1.78 29.10
N TYR A 490 -28.64 -0.90 28.82
CA TYR A 490 -27.95 -0.91 27.55
C TYR A 490 -27.09 -2.17 27.38
N SER A 491 -26.30 -2.56 28.38
CA SER A 491 -25.48 -3.79 28.35
C SER A 491 -26.32 -5.06 28.21
N LYS A 492 -27.49 -5.08 28.88
CA LYS A 492 -28.45 -6.16 28.71
C LYS A 492 -29.02 -6.23 27.29
N ALA A 493 -29.38 -5.09 26.71
CA ALA A 493 -29.85 -5.03 25.32
C ALA A 493 -28.77 -5.47 24.33
N ASP A 494 -27.52 -5.10 24.58
CA ASP A 494 -26.37 -5.49 23.76
C ASP A 494 -26.12 -7.00 23.83
N LEU A 495 -26.23 -7.62 25.02
CA LEU A 495 -26.19 -9.09 25.19
C LEU A 495 -27.35 -9.80 24.47
N LEU A 496 -28.57 -9.25 24.56
CA LEU A 496 -29.73 -9.81 23.87
C LEU A 496 -29.56 -9.76 22.35
N ASN A 497 -29.03 -8.67 21.82
CA ASN A 497 -28.70 -8.55 20.40
C ASN A 497 -27.59 -9.55 19.98
N TYR A 498 -26.53 -9.70 20.79
CA TYR A 498 -25.51 -10.74 20.59
C TYR A 498 -26.07 -12.15 20.48
N ARG A 499 -27.13 -12.45 21.29
CA ARG A 499 -27.86 -13.73 21.29
C ARG A 499 -28.94 -13.83 20.20
N ASN A 500 -28.98 -12.95 19.23
CA ASN A 500 -30.02 -12.85 18.21
C ASN A 500 -31.45 -12.66 18.74
N LYS A 501 -31.62 -12.29 20.05
CA LYS A 501 -32.92 -11.97 20.67
C LYS A 501 -33.30 -10.52 20.41
N ASN A 502 -33.41 -10.18 19.13
CA ASN A 502 -33.53 -8.79 18.66
C ASN A 502 -34.82 -8.11 19.14
N ASP A 503 -35.93 -8.83 19.32
CA ASP A 503 -37.16 -8.24 19.84
C ASP A 503 -37.02 -7.85 21.32
N ASP A 504 -36.42 -8.71 22.14
CA ASP A 504 -36.13 -8.41 23.53
C ASP A 504 -35.10 -7.27 23.67
N ALA A 505 -34.11 -7.22 22.79
CA ALA A 505 -33.13 -6.14 22.76
C ALA A 505 -33.80 -4.78 22.47
N LEU A 506 -34.66 -4.70 21.45
CA LEU A 506 -35.42 -3.49 21.12
C LEU A 506 -36.36 -3.08 22.27
N ALA A 507 -37.07 -4.01 22.91
CA ALA A 507 -37.92 -3.72 24.06
C ALA A 507 -37.11 -3.19 25.25
N THR A 508 -35.89 -3.70 25.45
CA THR A 508 -35.00 -3.24 26.52
C THR A 508 -34.47 -1.83 26.23
N LEU A 509 -34.09 -1.52 24.96
CA LEU A 509 -33.68 -0.18 24.52
C LEU A 509 -34.84 0.82 24.62
N ASP A 510 -36.06 0.42 24.25
CA ASP A 510 -37.25 1.25 24.46
C ASP A 510 -37.50 1.57 25.94
N THR A 511 -37.24 0.62 26.84
CA THR A 511 -37.32 0.83 28.27
C THR A 511 -36.30 1.85 28.75
N LEU A 512 -35.06 1.77 28.25
CA LEU A 512 -33.99 2.75 28.50
C LEU A 512 -34.43 4.15 28.08
N LEU A 513 -34.92 4.29 26.85
CA LEU A 513 -35.34 5.59 26.27
C LEU A 513 -36.49 6.21 27.07
N LYS A 514 -37.42 5.41 27.60
CA LYS A 514 -38.55 5.86 28.41
C LYS A 514 -38.15 6.25 29.84
N GLN A 515 -37.27 5.50 30.45
CA GLN A 515 -36.85 5.74 31.85
C GLN A 515 -35.79 6.80 31.97
N PHE A 516 -34.91 6.92 30.95
CA PHE A 516 -33.74 7.81 30.96
C PHE A 516 -33.66 8.67 29.66
N PRO A 517 -34.70 9.48 29.35
CA PRO A 517 -34.81 10.20 28.06
C PRO A 517 -33.73 11.27 27.83
N THR A 518 -33.04 11.71 28.90
CA THR A 518 -31.97 12.73 28.81
C THR A 518 -30.57 12.17 29.05
N HIS A 519 -30.47 10.83 29.23
CA HIS A 519 -29.16 10.21 29.44
C HIS A 519 -28.29 10.26 28.18
N SER A 520 -26.96 10.23 28.35
CA SER A 520 -26.00 10.18 27.26
C SER A 520 -26.19 8.97 26.34
N LEU A 521 -26.59 7.82 26.89
CA LEU A 521 -26.87 6.58 26.14
C LEU A 521 -28.06 6.63 25.17
N VAL A 522 -28.82 7.71 25.11
CA VAL A 522 -29.96 7.81 24.19
C VAL A 522 -29.52 7.71 22.72
N ASP A 523 -28.41 8.33 22.37
CA ASP A 523 -27.85 8.29 21.01
C ASP A 523 -27.31 6.89 20.69
N ASP A 524 -26.62 6.28 21.64
CA ASP A 524 -26.15 4.89 21.54
C ASP A 524 -27.31 3.90 21.37
N ALA A 525 -28.41 4.11 22.11
CA ALA A 525 -29.61 3.29 22.02
C ALA A 525 -30.25 3.38 20.63
N TRP A 526 -30.41 4.60 20.07
CA TRP A 526 -30.93 4.76 18.72
C TRP A 526 -29.99 4.17 17.66
N PHE A 527 -28.69 4.33 17.86
CA PHE A 527 -27.70 3.75 16.96
C PHE A 527 -27.73 2.22 16.98
N LYS A 528 -27.83 1.61 18.16
CA LYS A 528 -28.01 0.16 18.31
C LYS A 528 -29.32 -0.34 17.69
N MET A 529 -30.43 0.38 17.91
CA MET A 529 -31.70 0.08 17.27
C MET A 529 -31.61 0.14 15.75
N ALA A 530 -30.92 1.16 15.19
CA ALA A 530 -30.68 1.27 13.76
C ALA A 530 -29.89 0.08 13.21
N THR A 531 -28.87 -0.37 13.93
CA THR A 531 -28.09 -1.58 13.57
C THR A 531 -28.97 -2.84 13.54
N ILE A 532 -29.90 -2.99 14.50
CA ILE A 532 -30.87 -4.09 14.51
C ILE A 532 -31.85 -3.98 13.33
N MET A 533 -32.24 -2.77 12.94
CA MET A 533 -33.12 -2.55 11.77
C MET A 533 -32.43 -2.87 10.45
N ASP A 534 -31.11 -2.60 10.31
CA ASP A 534 -30.31 -3.04 9.16
C ASP A 534 -30.33 -4.58 9.03
N GLN A 535 -30.08 -5.32 10.13
CA GLN A 535 -30.17 -6.78 10.15
C GLN A 535 -31.54 -7.30 9.71
N ARG A 536 -32.63 -6.57 10.06
CA ARG A 536 -34.01 -6.88 9.67
C ARG A 536 -34.41 -6.36 8.29
N ARG A 537 -33.52 -5.68 7.59
CA ARG A 537 -33.78 -5.02 6.30
C ARG A 537 -34.93 -4.01 6.36
N ASN A 538 -35.12 -3.37 7.51
CA ASN A 538 -36.13 -2.30 7.70
C ASN A 538 -35.47 -0.92 7.52
N TRP A 539 -35.17 -0.60 6.25
CA TRP A 539 -34.40 0.56 5.85
C TRP A 539 -35.04 1.92 6.24
N GLN A 540 -36.37 2.00 6.26
CA GLN A 540 -37.10 3.22 6.63
C GLN A 540 -36.94 3.55 8.11
N THR A 541 -37.05 2.54 8.97
CA THR A 541 -36.87 2.72 10.42
C THR A 541 -35.42 3.01 10.75
N GLU A 542 -34.48 2.35 10.06
CA GLU A 542 -33.04 2.60 10.20
C GLU A 542 -32.68 4.07 9.86
N ASP A 543 -33.16 4.61 8.71
CA ASP A 543 -32.97 6.01 8.34
C ASP A 543 -33.55 6.97 9.39
N SER A 544 -34.74 6.65 9.90
CA SER A 544 -35.41 7.48 10.90
C SER A 544 -34.59 7.54 12.21
N LEU A 545 -34.03 6.42 12.65
CA LEU A 545 -33.22 6.33 13.86
C LEU A 545 -31.91 7.13 13.75
N TYR A 546 -31.18 6.99 12.65
CA TYR A 546 -29.98 7.83 12.40
C TYR A 546 -30.36 9.32 12.33
N ASN A 547 -31.51 9.66 11.75
CA ASN A 547 -31.98 11.05 11.69
C ASN A 547 -32.30 11.61 13.09
N LEU A 548 -32.81 10.79 14.02
CA LEU A 548 -33.05 11.22 15.41
C LEU A 548 -31.76 11.63 16.12
N ILE A 549 -30.67 10.89 15.92
CA ILE A 549 -29.34 11.23 16.47
C ILE A 549 -28.91 12.61 15.96
N LEU A 550 -29.01 12.84 14.65
CA LEU A 550 -28.60 14.09 14.01
C LEU A 550 -29.46 15.29 14.44
N GLN A 551 -30.77 15.08 14.72
CA GLN A 551 -31.68 16.13 15.16
C GLN A 551 -31.54 16.46 16.65
N LYS A 552 -31.19 15.50 17.50
CA LYS A 552 -31.02 15.71 18.93
C LYS A 552 -29.80 16.57 19.22
N ASP A 553 -28.66 16.16 18.69
CA ASP A 553 -27.40 16.88 18.88
C ASP A 553 -26.43 16.61 17.71
N SER A 554 -26.23 17.60 16.88
CA SER A 554 -25.28 17.53 15.76
C SER A 554 -23.80 17.51 16.21
N SER A 555 -23.50 17.74 17.51
CA SER A 555 -22.18 17.63 18.11
C SER A 555 -21.96 16.29 18.82
N SER A 556 -22.95 15.40 18.83
CA SER A 556 -22.81 14.04 19.37
C SER A 556 -21.63 13.30 18.72
N VAL A 557 -20.92 12.53 19.51
CA VAL A 557 -19.79 11.68 19.04
C VAL A 557 -20.22 10.72 17.93
N LEU A 558 -21.50 10.32 17.91
CA LEU A 558 -22.07 9.41 16.91
C LEU A 558 -22.66 10.14 15.68
N ALA A 559 -22.66 11.47 15.63
CA ALA A 559 -23.34 12.22 14.57
C ALA A 559 -22.70 12.01 13.19
N ASP A 560 -21.38 11.99 13.10
CA ASP A 560 -20.67 11.74 11.86
C ASP A 560 -20.80 10.29 11.38
N ASP A 561 -20.77 9.30 12.29
CA ASP A 561 -21.01 7.89 11.97
C ASP A 561 -22.47 7.69 11.50
N ALA A 562 -23.45 8.24 12.21
CA ALA A 562 -24.87 8.19 11.82
C ALA A 562 -25.10 8.81 10.43
N LEU A 563 -24.49 9.96 10.14
CA LEU A 563 -24.60 10.62 8.84
C LEU A 563 -23.95 9.79 7.72
N TYR A 564 -22.78 9.23 7.98
CA TYR A 564 -22.10 8.35 7.03
C TYR A 564 -22.91 7.08 6.72
N ARG A 565 -23.42 6.40 7.76
CA ARG A 565 -24.26 5.20 7.60
C ARG A 565 -25.54 5.51 6.85
N ARG A 566 -26.16 6.64 7.16
CA ARG A 566 -27.34 7.11 6.46
C ARG A 566 -27.06 7.35 4.97
N ALA A 567 -25.95 8.00 4.62
CA ALA A 567 -25.52 8.18 3.24
C ALA A 567 -25.30 6.83 2.52
N ASN A 568 -24.63 5.90 3.19
CA ASN A 568 -24.38 4.56 2.67
C ASN A 568 -25.67 3.76 2.46
N LEU A 569 -26.64 3.88 3.36
CA LEU A 569 -27.97 3.28 3.25
C LEU A 569 -28.69 3.74 1.98
N TYR A 570 -28.70 5.06 1.69
CA TYR A 570 -29.30 5.60 0.48
C TYR A 570 -28.55 5.16 -0.78
N GLU A 571 -27.21 5.06 -0.73
CA GLU A 571 -26.41 4.59 -1.87
C GLU A 571 -26.66 3.10 -2.17
N THR A 572 -26.62 2.24 -1.15
CA THR A 572 -26.47 0.79 -1.35
C THR A 572 -27.78 -0.01 -1.24
N LYS A 573 -28.75 0.49 -0.49
CA LYS A 573 -30.01 -0.23 -0.19
C LYS A 573 -31.23 0.45 -0.77
N LEU A 574 -31.33 1.76 -0.61
CA LEU A 574 -32.46 2.54 -1.12
C LEU A 574 -32.28 2.99 -2.57
N ASN A 575 -31.04 2.88 -3.11
CA ASN A 575 -30.66 3.26 -4.47
C ASN A 575 -31.05 4.70 -4.85
N ASP A 576 -31.05 5.63 -3.88
CA ASP A 576 -31.26 7.06 -4.09
C ASP A 576 -29.91 7.78 -4.15
N ARG A 577 -29.35 7.82 -5.38
CA ARG A 577 -28.06 8.43 -5.66
C ARG A 577 -28.00 9.92 -5.29
N SER A 578 -29.08 10.66 -5.52
CA SER A 578 -29.13 12.10 -5.22
C SER A 578 -29.02 12.34 -3.73
N LYS A 579 -29.86 11.64 -2.96
CA LYS A 579 -29.89 11.76 -1.50
C LYS A 579 -28.58 11.30 -0.86
N ALA A 580 -27.98 10.21 -1.38
CA ALA A 580 -26.67 9.74 -0.92
C ALA A 580 -25.58 10.81 -1.13
N MET A 581 -25.56 11.46 -2.30
CA MET A 581 -24.62 12.54 -2.58
C MET A 581 -24.78 13.72 -1.62
N ASP A 582 -26.01 14.17 -1.40
CA ASP A 582 -26.30 15.29 -0.48
C ASP A 582 -25.80 14.98 0.94
N LEU A 583 -26.02 13.76 1.42
CA LEU A 583 -25.59 13.33 2.76
C LEU A 583 -24.06 13.18 2.87
N TYR A 584 -23.39 12.65 1.84
CA TYR A 584 -21.92 12.63 1.83
C TYR A 584 -21.33 14.04 1.79
N GLU A 585 -21.89 14.95 0.99
CA GLU A 585 -21.47 16.35 0.96
C GLU A 585 -21.68 17.03 2.31
N GLU A 586 -22.82 16.79 2.96
CA GLU A 586 -23.12 17.28 4.31
C GLU A 586 -22.06 16.80 5.31
N LEU A 587 -21.65 15.52 5.27
CA LEU A 587 -20.59 14.98 6.12
C LEU A 587 -19.26 15.70 5.88
N LEU A 588 -18.87 15.89 4.62
CA LEU A 588 -17.60 16.55 4.27
C LEU A 588 -17.55 18.00 4.75
N VAL A 589 -18.69 18.69 4.81
CA VAL A 589 -18.79 20.08 5.24
C VAL A 589 -18.91 20.21 6.75
N LYS A 590 -19.80 19.42 7.38
CA LYS A 590 -20.10 19.56 8.82
C LYS A 590 -19.07 18.87 9.71
N TYR A 591 -18.48 17.74 9.26
CA TYR A 591 -17.57 16.91 10.05
C TYR A 591 -16.21 16.70 9.37
N PRO A 592 -15.44 17.78 9.08
CA PRO A 592 -14.19 17.68 8.33
C PRO A 592 -13.09 16.87 9.06
N GLY A 593 -13.24 16.66 10.37
CA GLY A 593 -12.35 15.81 11.20
C GLY A 593 -12.79 14.36 11.34
N SER A 594 -13.90 13.96 10.73
CA SER A 594 -14.42 12.58 10.80
C SER A 594 -13.47 11.57 10.15
N LEU A 595 -13.40 10.39 10.72
CA LEU A 595 -12.67 9.24 10.15
C LEU A 595 -13.24 8.81 8.78
N PHE A 596 -14.50 9.13 8.51
CA PHE A 596 -15.19 8.76 7.27
C PHE A 596 -14.96 9.74 6.11
N VAL A 597 -14.29 10.89 6.33
CA VAL A 597 -14.11 11.95 5.31
C VAL A 597 -13.46 11.44 4.02
N VAL A 598 -12.44 10.58 4.14
CA VAL A 598 -11.72 10.06 2.98
C VAL A 598 -12.62 9.17 2.13
N GLU A 599 -13.33 8.23 2.78
CA GLU A 599 -14.24 7.33 2.08
C GLU A 599 -15.48 8.06 1.55
N ALA A 600 -16.07 8.96 2.33
CA ALA A 600 -17.20 9.78 1.90
C ALA A 600 -16.86 10.62 0.66
N ARG A 601 -15.66 11.23 0.62
CA ARG A 601 -15.20 11.98 -0.55
C ARG A 601 -15.05 11.09 -1.78
N LYS A 602 -14.52 9.89 -1.61
CA LYS A 602 -14.38 8.91 -2.69
C LYS A 602 -15.75 8.51 -3.24
N ARG A 603 -16.71 8.16 -2.36
CA ARG A 603 -18.07 7.79 -2.75
C ARG A 603 -18.81 8.94 -3.41
N TYR A 604 -18.76 10.13 -2.83
CA TYR A 604 -19.33 11.36 -3.41
C TYR A 604 -18.83 11.60 -4.84
N ARG A 605 -17.51 11.53 -5.05
CA ARG A 605 -16.91 11.71 -6.38
C ARG A 605 -17.33 10.61 -7.35
N SER A 606 -17.36 9.38 -6.92
CA SER A 606 -17.85 8.25 -7.73
C SER A 606 -19.31 8.43 -8.13
N LEU A 607 -20.16 8.81 -7.18
CA LEU A 607 -21.58 9.10 -7.45
C LEU A 607 -21.75 10.30 -8.37
N ARG A 608 -20.92 11.31 -8.30
CA ARG A 608 -20.93 12.46 -9.21
C ARG A 608 -20.49 12.09 -10.63
N GLY A 609 -19.77 10.99 -10.80
CA GLY A 609 -19.27 10.51 -12.08
C GLY A 609 -17.81 10.89 -12.35
N ASP A 610 -17.09 11.34 -11.33
CA ASP A 610 -15.66 11.61 -11.43
C ASP A 610 -14.88 10.28 -11.55
N VAL A 611 -13.77 10.32 -12.25
CA VAL A 611 -12.80 9.20 -12.20
C VAL A 611 -12.17 9.19 -10.82
N VAL A 612 -12.50 8.19 -10.01
CA VAL A 612 -11.97 8.02 -8.65
C VAL A 612 -11.04 6.82 -8.66
N ASN A 613 -9.79 7.07 -8.35
CA ASN A 613 -8.77 6.01 -8.19
C ASN A 613 -8.52 5.72 -6.73
#